data_d899408fb8ab7492e18e51b85c5e2467
#
_entry.id   d899408fb8ab7492e18e51b85c5e2467
#
_cell.length_a   1.000
_cell.length_b   1.000
_cell.length_c   1.000
_cell.angle_alpha   90.00
_cell.angle_beta   90.00
_cell.angle_gamma   90.00
#
_symmetry.space_group_name_H-M   'P 1'
#
loop_
_entity.id
_entity.type
_entity.pdbx_description
1 polymer ?
#
loop_
_entity_poly.entity_id
_entity_poly.type
_entity_poly.pdbx_seq_one_letter_code
_entity_poly.pdbx_strand_id
1 'polypeptide(L)'
;MSTTFAVPAALQEFLGHRQTKVEASSVLALGVLLTAIYAALFLGFFGHANYLDSGLPTWRLVVGVLLASDIFFGAVANFSRGTNAHYSGAEDSKKRWIFIVAHWHISILCWLWHPEDMDALTFCAGLNLFTLLCAAFVNTQRDDPNALQRFIGGATMVSSSFLLVSLAVRPELGGRLPRELWPVCFVFHVKVMYAFAVDHYGGQTGSVAKKE
;
A
#
# COMPACT_ATOMS: atom_id res chain seq x y z
N MET A 1 -9.82 -27.36 9.67
CA MET A 1 -8.78 -26.34 9.94
C MET A 1 -7.90 -26.24 8.71
N SER A 2 -7.68 -25.06 8.15
CA SER A 2 -6.78 -24.87 7.02
C SER A 2 -5.33 -25.03 7.50
N THR A 3 -4.57 -25.93 6.89
CA THR A 3 -3.16 -26.13 7.21
C THR A 3 -2.35 -24.90 6.82
N THR A 4 -1.58 -24.36 7.77
CA THR A 4 -0.62 -23.29 7.51
C THR A 4 0.73 -23.90 7.12
N PHE A 5 1.51 -23.16 6.32
CA PHE A 5 2.89 -23.51 5.98
C PHE A 5 3.84 -22.39 6.38
N ALA A 6 5.10 -22.73 6.60
CA ALA A 6 6.15 -21.77 6.87
C ALA A 6 6.54 -21.03 5.58
N VAL A 7 6.55 -19.70 5.64
CA VAL A 7 6.93 -18.87 4.50
C VAL A 7 8.47 -18.80 4.43
N PRO A 8 9.09 -18.94 3.23
CA PRO A 8 10.53 -18.77 3.07
C PRO A 8 11.01 -17.42 3.60
N ALA A 9 12.18 -17.37 4.24
CA ALA A 9 12.71 -16.18 4.90
C ALA A 9 12.71 -14.93 4.02
N ALA A 10 13.03 -15.06 2.74
CA ALA A 10 13.05 -13.96 1.79
C ALA A 10 11.66 -13.31 1.52
N LEU A 11 10.57 -14.00 1.88
CA LEU A 11 9.19 -13.53 1.68
C LEU A 11 8.47 -13.19 2.98
N GLN A 12 9.12 -13.36 4.15
CA GLN A 12 8.46 -13.18 5.44
C GLN A 12 8.06 -11.74 5.73
N GLU A 13 8.85 -10.77 5.28
CA GLU A 13 8.48 -9.34 5.41
C GLU A 13 7.21 -9.00 4.61
N PHE A 14 6.92 -9.79 3.58
CA PHE A 14 5.79 -9.57 2.68
C PHE A 14 4.57 -10.43 3.05
N LEU A 15 4.78 -11.70 3.40
CA LEU A 15 3.70 -12.67 3.67
C LEU A 15 3.59 -13.07 5.15
N GLY A 16 4.49 -12.60 6.02
CA GLY A 16 4.59 -13.05 7.40
C GLY A 16 5.25 -14.43 7.52
N HIS A 17 5.42 -14.89 8.76
CA HIS A 17 6.14 -16.15 9.03
C HIS A 17 5.35 -17.42 8.62
N ARG A 18 4.02 -17.36 8.70
CA ARG A 18 3.12 -18.50 8.39
C ARG A 18 1.89 -17.99 7.62
N GLN A 19 1.52 -18.73 6.58
CA GLN A 19 0.35 -18.44 5.76
C GLN A 19 -0.46 -19.71 5.51
N THR A 20 -1.76 -19.57 5.27
CA THR A 20 -2.54 -20.62 4.65
C THR A 20 -2.33 -20.62 3.14
N LYS A 21 -2.49 -21.79 2.50
CA LYS A 21 -2.40 -21.88 1.02
C LYS A 21 -3.40 -20.93 0.33
N VAL A 22 -4.60 -20.80 0.91
CA VAL A 22 -5.65 -19.91 0.38
C VAL A 22 -5.21 -18.45 0.45
N GLU A 23 -4.70 -17.99 1.60
CA GLU A 23 -4.23 -16.61 1.73
C GLU A 23 -3.08 -16.31 0.76
N ALA A 24 -2.06 -17.18 0.71
CA ALA A 24 -0.92 -16.99 -0.18
C ALA A 24 -1.34 -16.97 -1.66
N SER A 25 -2.23 -17.91 -2.09
CA SER A 25 -2.73 -17.93 -3.46
C SER A 25 -3.62 -16.73 -3.77
N SER A 26 -4.41 -16.24 -2.80
CA SER A 26 -5.22 -15.03 -2.96
C SER A 26 -4.36 -13.78 -3.10
N VAL A 27 -3.31 -13.65 -2.28
CA VAL A 27 -2.36 -12.51 -2.39
C VAL A 27 -1.72 -12.51 -3.79
N LEU A 28 -1.25 -13.68 -4.24
CA LEU A 28 -0.63 -13.80 -5.56
C LEU A 28 -1.63 -13.49 -6.68
N ALA A 29 -2.79 -14.13 -6.68
CA ALA A 29 -3.79 -13.98 -7.74
C ALA A 29 -4.32 -12.54 -7.83
N LEU A 30 -4.70 -11.95 -6.68
CA LEU A 30 -5.23 -10.58 -6.65
C LEU A 30 -4.13 -9.55 -6.92
N GLY A 31 -2.92 -9.74 -6.43
CA GLY A 31 -1.79 -8.85 -6.71
C GLY A 31 -1.46 -8.83 -8.21
N VAL A 32 -1.39 -10.00 -8.85
CA VAL A 32 -1.20 -10.12 -10.31
C VAL A 32 -2.35 -9.48 -11.06
N LEU A 33 -3.59 -9.78 -10.68
CA LEU A 33 -4.79 -9.25 -11.32
C LEU A 33 -4.83 -7.71 -11.25
N LEU A 34 -4.62 -7.12 -10.08
CA LEU A 34 -4.61 -5.67 -9.90
C LEU A 34 -3.48 -5.01 -10.70
N THR A 35 -2.29 -5.60 -10.68
CA THR A 35 -1.16 -5.11 -11.49
C THR A 35 -1.48 -5.20 -12.98
N ALA A 36 -2.06 -6.30 -13.45
CA ALA A 36 -2.42 -6.48 -14.86
C ALA A 36 -3.52 -5.49 -15.29
N ILE A 37 -4.56 -5.31 -14.48
CA ILE A 37 -5.61 -4.31 -14.74
C ILE A 37 -4.99 -2.92 -14.81
N TYR A 38 -4.15 -2.57 -13.84
CA TYR A 38 -3.49 -1.28 -13.83
C TYR A 38 -2.61 -1.08 -15.06
N ALA A 39 -1.79 -2.07 -15.41
CA ALA A 39 -0.95 -2.01 -16.60
C ALA A 39 -1.79 -1.86 -17.89
N ALA A 40 -2.91 -2.59 -18.00
CA ALA A 40 -3.83 -2.47 -19.12
C ALA A 40 -4.47 -1.07 -19.19
N LEU A 41 -4.93 -0.52 -18.07
CA LEU A 41 -5.50 0.83 -18.01
C LEU A 41 -4.44 1.90 -18.29
N PHE A 42 -3.28 1.79 -17.66
CA PHE A 42 -2.15 2.68 -17.87
C PHE A 42 -1.67 2.63 -19.33
N LEU A 43 -1.53 1.41 -19.89
CA LEU A 43 -1.09 1.19 -21.27
C LEU A 43 -2.18 1.53 -22.30
N GLY A 44 -3.46 1.34 -21.99
CA GLY A 44 -4.55 1.48 -22.94
C GLY A 44 -5.33 2.80 -22.86
N PHE A 45 -5.61 3.31 -21.66
CA PHE A 45 -6.53 4.44 -21.45
C PHE A 45 -5.84 5.76 -21.07
N PHE A 46 -4.67 5.72 -20.46
CA PHE A 46 -4.02 6.92 -19.93
C PHE A 46 -2.81 7.39 -20.75
N GLY A 47 -2.74 7.02 -22.01
CA GLY A 47 -1.73 7.57 -22.89
C GLY A 47 -0.42 6.82 -22.94
N HIS A 48 -0.48 5.49 -22.86
CA HIS A 48 0.67 4.61 -23.00
C HIS A 48 1.58 4.94 -24.19
N ALA A 49 1.02 5.34 -25.34
CA ALA A 49 1.79 5.79 -26.48
C ALA A 49 2.78 6.90 -26.10
N ASN A 50 2.38 7.78 -25.19
CA ASN A 50 3.23 8.89 -24.74
C ASN A 50 4.44 8.42 -23.93
N TYR A 51 4.36 7.28 -23.22
CA TYR A 51 5.48 6.78 -22.42
C TYR A 51 6.53 6.07 -23.25
N LEU A 52 6.14 5.32 -24.27
CA LEU A 52 7.09 4.72 -25.21
C LEU A 52 7.74 5.78 -26.11
N ASP A 53 6.98 6.84 -26.43
CA ASP A 53 7.43 7.95 -27.28
C ASP A 53 8.01 9.12 -26.46
N SER A 54 7.90 9.09 -25.13
CA SER A 54 8.33 10.18 -24.25
C SER A 54 9.83 10.35 -24.10
N GLY A 55 10.62 9.42 -24.64
CA GLY A 55 12.08 9.40 -24.47
C GLY A 55 12.54 9.02 -23.06
N LEU A 56 11.61 8.62 -22.17
CA LEU A 56 11.98 8.11 -20.85
C LEU A 56 12.81 6.84 -20.96
N PRO A 57 13.92 6.71 -20.21
CA PRO A 57 14.69 5.49 -20.16
C PRO A 57 13.83 4.29 -19.77
N THR A 58 13.92 3.18 -20.49
CA THR A 58 13.13 1.95 -20.24
C THR A 58 13.22 1.47 -18.79
N TRP A 59 14.39 1.65 -18.15
CA TRP A 59 14.55 1.25 -16.75
C TRP A 59 13.58 1.99 -15.80
N ARG A 60 13.24 3.26 -16.07
CA ARG A 60 12.27 4.02 -15.27
C ARG A 60 10.86 3.41 -15.36
N LEU A 61 10.47 3.01 -16.56
CA LEU A 61 9.21 2.29 -16.75
C LEU A 61 9.19 0.97 -15.99
N VAL A 62 10.22 0.17 -16.15
CA VAL A 62 10.31 -1.15 -15.48
C VAL A 62 10.30 -0.99 -13.96
N VAL A 63 11.14 -0.12 -13.41
CA VAL A 63 11.18 0.11 -11.96
C VAL A 63 9.85 0.69 -11.45
N GLY A 64 9.22 1.59 -12.19
CA GLY A 64 7.92 2.13 -11.84
C GLY A 64 6.81 1.08 -11.83
N VAL A 65 6.77 0.18 -12.81
CA VAL A 65 5.82 -0.94 -12.83
C VAL A 65 6.06 -1.90 -11.66
N LEU A 66 7.31 -2.20 -11.34
CA LEU A 66 7.66 -3.03 -10.18
C LEU A 66 7.21 -2.36 -8.86
N LEU A 67 7.42 -1.06 -8.74
CA LEU A 67 6.99 -0.30 -7.56
C LEU A 67 5.46 -0.22 -7.44
N ALA A 68 4.75 -0.01 -8.54
CA ALA A 68 3.29 -0.06 -8.57
C ALA A 68 2.78 -1.47 -8.21
N SER A 69 3.46 -2.53 -8.71
CA SER A 69 3.14 -3.91 -8.35
C SER A 69 3.31 -4.15 -6.84
N ASP A 70 4.39 -3.66 -6.23
CA ASP A 70 4.59 -3.74 -4.78
C ASP A 70 3.44 -3.07 -4.01
N ILE A 71 2.93 -1.94 -4.51
CA ILE A 71 1.77 -1.28 -3.90
C ILE A 71 0.54 -2.19 -3.95
N PHE A 72 0.24 -2.80 -5.09
CA PHE A 72 -0.94 -3.67 -5.25
C PHE A 72 -0.83 -4.97 -4.46
N PHE A 73 0.30 -5.68 -4.58
CA PHE A 73 0.55 -6.89 -3.81
C PHE A 73 0.53 -6.62 -2.31
N GLY A 74 1.22 -5.55 -1.86
CA GLY A 74 1.28 -5.19 -0.46
C GLY A 74 -0.07 -4.76 0.11
N ALA A 75 -0.93 -4.12 -0.69
CA ALA A 75 -2.29 -3.79 -0.26
C ALA A 75 -3.08 -5.07 0.06
N VAL A 76 -2.99 -6.11 -0.76
CA VAL A 76 -3.66 -7.39 -0.52
C VAL A 76 -2.99 -8.17 0.62
N ALA A 77 -1.66 -8.25 0.60
CA ALA A 77 -0.88 -9.01 1.59
C ALA A 77 -1.13 -8.54 3.02
N ASN A 78 -1.18 -7.23 3.23
CA ASN A 78 -1.36 -6.64 4.57
C ASN A 78 -2.73 -6.98 5.20
N PHE A 79 -3.73 -7.38 4.41
CA PHE A 79 -4.98 -7.91 4.93
C PHE A 79 -4.90 -9.40 5.31
N SER A 80 -3.86 -10.13 4.92
CA SER A 80 -3.72 -11.53 5.31
C SER A 80 -3.35 -11.67 6.77
N ARG A 81 -3.77 -12.79 7.38
CA ARG A 81 -3.45 -13.06 8.80
C ARG A 81 -1.94 -13.16 9.03
N GLY A 82 -1.23 -13.81 8.10
CA GLY A 82 0.21 -14.01 8.24
C GLY A 82 0.98 -12.70 8.27
N THR A 83 0.72 -11.80 7.32
CA THR A 83 1.37 -10.48 7.27
C THR A 83 0.94 -9.61 8.45
N ASN A 84 -0.36 -9.56 8.77
CA ASN A 84 -0.86 -8.76 9.87
C ASN A 84 -0.26 -9.24 11.21
N ALA A 85 -0.14 -10.57 11.43
CA ALA A 85 0.50 -11.16 12.59
C ALA A 85 1.98 -10.82 12.71
N HIS A 86 2.70 -10.76 11.58
CA HIS A 86 4.13 -10.44 11.53
C HIS A 86 4.44 -9.05 12.10
N TYR A 87 3.48 -8.13 12.00
CA TYR A 87 3.61 -6.76 12.49
C TYR A 87 2.78 -6.46 13.75
N SER A 88 2.03 -7.44 14.31
CA SER A 88 1.09 -7.19 15.42
C SER A 88 1.75 -7.15 16.79
N GLY A 89 2.93 -7.77 16.97
CA GLY A 89 3.59 -7.83 18.27
C GLY A 89 3.97 -6.45 18.81
N ALA A 90 3.93 -6.29 20.12
CA ALA A 90 4.45 -5.08 20.77
C ALA A 90 5.94 -4.88 20.46
N GLU A 91 6.69 -5.97 20.39
CA GLU A 91 8.09 -6.01 19.99
C GLU A 91 8.33 -5.52 18.56
N ASP A 92 7.32 -5.58 17.70
CA ASP A 92 7.42 -5.17 16.29
C ASP A 92 7.11 -3.68 16.06
N SER A 93 6.88 -2.91 17.13
CA SER A 93 6.57 -1.47 17.05
C SER A 93 7.61 -0.71 16.22
N LYS A 94 8.91 -0.99 16.46
CA LYS A 94 10.00 -0.35 15.68
C LYS A 94 9.91 -0.68 14.18
N LYS A 95 9.60 -1.93 13.83
CA LYS A 95 9.45 -2.35 12.41
C LYS A 95 8.28 -1.60 11.76
N ARG A 96 7.15 -1.47 12.47
CA ARG A 96 5.99 -0.73 11.97
C ARG A 96 6.32 0.73 11.66
N TRP A 97 7.03 1.40 12.57
CA TRP A 97 7.43 2.79 12.35
C TRP A 97 8.41 2.93 11.18
N ILE A 98 9.40 2.02 11.07
CA ILE A 98 10.32 1.99 9.93
C ILE A 98 9.53 1.78 8.64
N PHE A 99 8.58 0.85 8.62
CA PHE A 99 7.74 0.60 7.46
C PHE A 99 6.97 1.87 7.05
N ILE A 100 6.28 2.53 7.98
CA ILE A 100 5.53 3.76 7.69
C ILE A 100 6.46 4.81 7.11
N VAL A 101 7.57 5.13 7.79
CA VAL A 101 8.48 6.21 7.39
C VAL A 101 9.20 5.92 6.06
N ALA A 102 9.45 4.65 5.73
CA ALA A 102 10.14 4.26 4.50
C ALA A 102 9.25 4.28 3.24
N HIS A 103 7.92 4.42 3.38
CA HIS A 103 6.98 4.27 2.26
C HIS A 103 6.77 5.56 1.45
N TRP A 104 7.78 5.95 0.68
CA TRP A 104 7.74 7.12 -0.25
C TRP A 104 7.38 6.73 -1.69
N HIS A 105 6.66 5.64 -1.87
CA HIS A 105 6.40 5.00 -3.17
C HIS A 105 5.75 5.93 -4.19
N ILE A 106 4.76 6.74 -3.79
CA ILE A 106 4.05 7.63 -4.71
C ILE A 106 4.97 8.74 -5.22
N SER A 107 5.78 9.33 -4.33
CA SER A 107 6.75 10.35 -4.71
C SER A 107 7.81 9.79 -5.65
N ILE A 108 8.32 8.59 -5.35
CA ILE A 108 9.30 7.90 -6.20
C ILE A 108 8.69 7.54 -7.56
N LEU A 109 7.45 7.04 -7.58
CA LEU A 109 6.76 6.67 -8.81
C LEU A 109 6.53 7.88 -9.71
N CYS A 110 6.09 9.00 -9.12
CA CYS A 110 5.94 10.27 -9.85
C CYS A 110 7.28 10.74 -10.43
N TRP A 111 8.36 10.71 -9.64
CA TRP A 111 9.69 11.07 -10.12
C TRP A 111 10.19 10.13 -11.24
N LEU A 112 9.88 8.85 -11.18
CA LEU A 112 10.26 7.90 -12.22
C LEU A 112 9.58 8.20 -13.55
N TRP A 113 8.30 8.54 -13.53
CA TRP A 113 7.49 8.69 -14.74
C TRP A 113 7.32 10.14 -15.22
N HIS A 114 7.38 11.10 -14.30
CA HIS A 114 7.22 12.53 -14.55
C HIS A 114 8.37 13.35 -13.94
N PRO A 115 9.65 13.10 -14.31
CA PRO A 115 10.80 13.67 -13.63
C PRO A 115 10.89 15.18 -13.73
N GLU A 116 10.28 15.78 -14.75
CA GLU A 116 10.33 17.22 -15.02
C GLU A 116 9.08 17.98 -14.55
N ASP A 117 8.03 17.24 -14.14
CA ASP A 117 6.80 17.84 -13.64
C ASP A 117 6.89 18.09 -12.13
N MET A 118 7.45 19.25 -11.79
CA MET A 118 7.63 19.67 -10.39
C MET A 118 6.31 19.87 -9.65
N ASP A 119 5.24 20.25 -10.36
CA ASP A 119 3.91 20.43 -9.76
C ASP A 119 3.32 19.07 -9.38
N ALA A 120 3.38 18.09 -10.28
CA ALA A 120 2.95 16.71 -10.00
C ALA A 120 3.80 16.10 -8.88
N LEU A 121 5.12 16.30 -8.91
CA LEU A 121 6.02 15.77 -7.88
C LEU A 121 5.71 16.37 -6.50
N THR A 122 5.51 17.68 -6.41
CA THR A 122 5.15 18.36 -5.16
C THR A 122 3.80 17.87 -4.65
N PHE A 123 2.82 17.71 -5.53
CA PHE A 123 1.51 17.19 -5.18
C PHE A 123 1.57 15.73 -4.69
N CYS A 124 2.33 14.88 -5.37
CA CYS A 124 2.59 13.49 -4.96
C CYS A 124 3.29 13.41 -3.61
N ALA A 125 4.28 14.27 -3.36
CA ALA A 125 4.96 14.33 -2.07
C ALA A 125 3.99 14.73 -0.94
N GLY A 126 3.10 15.69 -1.20
CA GLY A 126 2.04 16.07 -0.26
C GLY A 126 1.06 14.93 0.04
N LEU A 127 0.58 14.22 -0.99
CA LEU A 127 -0.30 13.05 -0.84
C LEU A 127 0.41 11.91 -0.09
N ASN A 128 1.67 11.67 -0.40
CA ASN A 128 2.47 10.66 0.27
C ASN A 128 2.62 10.99 1.76
N LEU A 129 3.03 12.22 2.09
CA LEU A 129 3.15 12.68 3.47
C LEU A 129 1.80 12.60 4.21
N PHE A 130 0.71 13.02 3.59
CA PHE A 130 -0.63 12.91 4.15
C PHE A 130 -0.98 11.45 4.50
N THR A 131 -0.71 10.52 3.58
CA THR A 131 -0.94 9.09 3.82
C THR A 131 -0.12 8.57 5.00
N LEU A 132 1.17 8.94 5.07
CA LEU A 132 2.04 8.52 6.17
C LEU A 132 1.60 9.10 7.51
N LEU A 133 1.13 10.34 7.56
CA LEU A 133 0.58 10.96 8.78
C LEU A 133 -0.70 10.25 9.23
N CYS A 134 -1.61 9.92 8.31
CA CYS A 134 -2.79 9.11 8.63
C CYS A 134 -2.41 7.74 9.18
N ALA A 135 -1.46 7.05 8.53
CA ALA A 135 -0.97 5.75 8.99
C ALA A 135 -0.30 5.84 10.38
N ALA A 136 0.51 6.86 10.60
CA ALA A 136 1.14 7.12 11.89
C ALA A 136 0.10 7.34 12.97
N PHE A 137 -0.92 8.16 12.71
CA PHE A 137 -2.02 8.41 13.63
C PHE A 137 -2.76 7.11 13.98
N VAL A 138 -3.13 6.30 12.99
CA VAL A 138 -3.80 5.00 13.24
C VAL A 138 -2.88 4.04 14.00
N ASN A 139 -1.58 4.01 13.67
CA ASN A 139 -0.63 3.14 14.34
C ASN A 139 -0.42 3.49 15.82
N THR A 140 -0.54 4.77 16.22
CA THR A 140 -0.46 5.16 17.64
C THR A 140 -1.59 4.59 18.49
N GLN A 141 -2.71 4.17 17.87
CA GLN A 141 -3.86 3.58 18.55
C GLN A 141 -3.79 2.05 18.65
N ARG A 142 -2.71 1.44 18.15
CA ARG A 142 -2.61 -0.03 18.02
C ARG A 142 -2.56 -0.75 19.37
N ASP A 143 -1.97 -0.13 20.36
CA ASP A 143 -1.78 -0.71 21.69
C ASP A 143 -2.96 -0.36 22.64
N ASP A 144 -4.04 0.25 22.12
CA ASP A 144 -5.25 0.53 22.91
C ASP A 144 -6.04 -0.76 23.18
N PRO A 145 -6.22 -1.15 24.47
CA PRO A 145 -6.96 -2.34 24.86
C PRO A 145 -8.45 -2.31 24.48
N ASN A 146 -8.99 -1.13 24.18
CA ASN A 146 -10.41 -0.93 23.89
C ASN A 146 -10.79 -1.19 22.42
N ALA A 147 -9.86 -1.68 21.60
CA ALA A 147 -10.08 -1.97 20.18
C ALA A 147 -10.58 -0.77 19.33
N LEU A 148 -10.38 0.46 19.82
CA LEU A 148 -10.75 1.69 19.10
C LEU A 148 -9.97 1.85 17.80
N GLN A 149 -8.79 1.22 17.69
CA GLN A 149 -7.95 1.35 16.50
C GLN A 149 -8.70 0.99 15.21
N ARG A 150 -9.52 -0.07 15.22
CA ARG A 150 -10.27 -0.47 14.02
C ARG A 150 -11.31 0.58 13.63
N PHE A 151 -11.99 1.13 14.62
CA PHE A 151 -12.95 2.21 14.39
C PHE A 151 -12.25 3.47 13.86
N ILE A 152 -11.17 3.89 14.53
CA ILE A 152 -10.36 5.06 14.12
C ILE A 152 -9.77 4.83 12.73
N GLY A 153 -9.23 3.63 12.48
CA GLY A 153 -8.70 3.27 11.15
C GLY A 153 -9.77 3.32 10.07
N GLY A 154 -10.94 2.76 10.32
CA GLY A 154 -12.08 2.82 9.40
C GLY A 154 -12.57 4.25 9.16
N ALA A 155 -12.75 5.05 10.21
CA ALA A 155 -13.18 6.43 10.11
C ALA A 155 -12.15 7.29 9.36
N THR A 156 -10.87 7.13 9.66
CA THR A 156 -9.77 7.81 8.97
C THR A 156 -9.73 7.40 7.49
N MET A 157 -9.91 6.11 7.18
CA MET A 157 -9.96 5.61 5.81
C MET A 157 -11.10 6.24 5.01
N VAL A 158 -12.32 6.25 5.56
CA VAL A 158 -13.48 6.84 4.88
C VAL A 158 -13.27 8.33 4.64
N SER A 159 -12.85 9.08 5.68
CA SER A 159 -12.67 10.53 5.59
C SER A 159 -11.55 10.92 4.62
N SER A 160 -10.42 10.24 4.69
CA SER A 160 -9.27 10.51 3.83
C SER A 160 -9.51 10.07 2.38
N SER A 161 -10.21 8.95 2.16
CA SER A 161 -10.63 8.53 0.83
C SER A 161 -11.61 9.52 0.19
N PHE A 162 -12.57 10.03 0.98
CA PHE A 162 -13.47 11.08 0.52
C PHE A 162 -12.69 12.34 0.12
N LEU A 163 -11.70 12.74 0.90
CA LEU A 163 -10.82 13.86 0.57
C LEU A 163 -10.05 13.59 -0.74
N LEU A 164 -9.42 12.43 -0.89
CA LEU A 164 -8.67 12.07 -2.10
C LEU A 164 -9.56 12.11 -3.35
N VAL A 165 -10.77 11.52 -3.27
CA VAL A 165 -11.73 11.57 -4.38
C VAL A 165 -12.17 13.00 -4.67
N SER A 166 -12.43 13.79 -3.63
CA SER A 166 -12.80 15.20 -3.78
C SER A 166 -11.71 16.04 -4.46
N LEU A 167 -10.44 15.75 -4.15
CA LEU A 167 -9.29 16.39 -4.82
C LEU A 167 -9.19 15.93 -6.29
N ALA A 168 -9.39 14.63 -6.56
CA ALA A 168 -9.31 14.08 -7.90
C ALA A 168 -10.35 14.67 -8.88
N VAL A 169 -11.55 14.95 -8.39
CA VAL A 169 -12.64 15.49 -9.25
C VAL A 169 -12.59 17.01 -9.42
N ARG A 170 -11.71 17.71 -8.71
CA ARG A 170 -11.55 19.15 -8.87
C ARG A 170 -10.55 19.47 -9.98
N PRO A 171 -10.96 20.18 -11.06
CA PRO A 171 -10.05 20.47 -12.18
C PRO A 171 -8.79 21.22 -11.78
N GLU A 172 -8.90 22.13 -10.81
CA GLU A 172 -7.78 22.98 -10.36
C GLU A 172 -6.75 22.19 -9.55
N LEU A 173 -7.14 21.10 -8.91
CA LEU A 173 -6.31 20.27 -8.05
C LEU A 173 -6.04 18.90 -8.66
N GLY A 174 -7.07 18.25 -9.21
CA GLY A 174 -6.96 16.96 -9.88
C GLY A 174 -6.10 16.99 -11.13
N GLY A 175 -6.07 18.13 -11.84
CA GLY A 175 -5.22 18.33 -13.02
C GLY A 175 -3.72 18.44 -12.72
N ARG A 176 -3.33 18.56 -11.44
CA ARG A 176 -1.92 18.59 -11.03
C ARG A 176 -1.30 17.21 -10.92
N LEU A 177 -2.11 16.16 -10.86
CA LEU A 177 -1.63 14.78 -10.81
C LEU A 177 -1.96 14.09 -12.13
N PRO A 178 -0.98 13.47 -12.80
CA PRO A 178 -1.23 12.60 -13.94
C PRO A 178 -2.30 11.56 -13.62
N ARG A 179 -3.27 11.39 -14.55
CA ARG A 179 -4.47 10.57 -14.30
C ARG A 179 -4.16 9.14 -13.92
N GLU A 180 -3.12 8.58 -14.49
CA GLU A 180 -2.64 7.22 -14.21
C GLU A 180 -2.12 7.04 -12.78
N LEU A 181 -1.68 8.09 -12.12
CA LEU A 181 -1.20 8.00 -10.74
C LEU A 181 -2.33 7.95 -9.70
N TRP A 182 -3.54 8.44 -10.01
CA TRP A 182 -4.65 8.43 -9.05
C TRP A 182 -5.01 7.04 -8.51
N PRO A 183 -5.17 5.99 -9.35
CA PRO A 183 -5.46 4.64 -8.85
C PRO A 183 -4.37 4.12 -7.91
N VAL A 184 -3.11 4.36 -8.26
CA VAL A 184 -1.96 3.94 -7.44
C VAL A 184 -1.92 4.70 -6.12
N CYS A 185 -2.17 6.01 -6.15
CA CYS A 185 -2.26 6.83 -4.92
C CYS A 185 -3.35 6.31 -3.99
N PHE A 186 -4.52 5.97 -4.51
CA PHE A 186 -5.62 5.43 -3.72
C PHE A 186 -5.27 4.08 -3.11
N VAL A 187 -4.75 3.13 -3.91
CA VAL A 187 -4.37 1.80 -3.41
C VAL A 187 -3.21 1.89 -2.42
N PHE A 188 -2.26 2.79 -2.65
CA PHE A 188 -1.18 3.06 -1.70
C PHE A 188 -1.72 3.57 -0.36
N HIS A 189 -2.70 4.47 -0.40
CA HIS A 189 -3.36 4.96 0.81
C HIS A 189 -4.02 3.82 1.59
N VAL A 190 -4.76 2.94 0.88
CA VAL A 190 -5.33 1.71 1.48
C VAL A 190 -4.23 0.82 2.06
N LYS A 191 -3.15 0.57 1.30
CA LYS A 191 -2.02 -0.29 1.69
C LYS A 191 -1.43 0.16 3.01
N VAL A 192 -1.07 1.42 3.14
CA VAL A 192 -0.25 1.92 4.26
C VAL A 192 -1.12 2.29 5.45
N MET A 193 -2.21 3.04 5.22
CA MET A 193 -3.01 3.60 6.29
C MET A 193 -3.98 2.59 6.89
N TYR A 194 -4.62 1.76 6.08
CA TYR A 194 -5.65 0.85 6.57
C TYR A 194 -5.20 -0.61 6.63
N ALA A 195 -4.68 -1.16 5.54
CA ALA A 195 -4.30 -2.57 5.50
C ALA A 195 -3.11 -2.88 6.42
N PHE A 196 -2.14 -1.97 6.52
CA PHE A 196 -0.95 -2.15 7.35
C PHE A 196 -1.11 -1.60 8.78
N ALA A 197 -1.52 -0.34 8.93
CA ALA A 197 -1.54 0.32 10.24
C ALA A 197 -2.57 -0.27 11.21
N VAL A 198 -3.64 -0.92 10.70
CA VAL A 198 -4.71 -1.52 11.52
C VAL A 198 -4.39 -2.97 11.88
N ASP A 199 -4.56 -3.35 13.15
CA ASP A 199 -4.61 -4.75 13.55
C ASP A 199 -6.00 -5.34 13.30
N HIS A 200 -6.16 -6.01 12.15
CA HIS A 200 -7.42 -6.59 11.72
C HIS A 200 -7.88 -7.79 12.56
N TYR A 201 -6.94 -8.46 13.25
CA TYR A 201 -7.19 -9.72 13.95
C TYR A 201 -7.10 -9.62 15.47
N GLY A 202 -6.75 -8.45 16.02
CA GLY A 202 -6.86 -8.15 17.45
C GLY A 202 -5.96 -9.00 18.35
N GLY A 203 -4.67 -9.11 18.03
CA GLY A 203 -3.68 -9.79 18.87
C GLY A 203 -3.89 -11.31 19.04
N GLN A 204 -4.95 -11.89 18.45
CA GLN A 204 -5.22 -13.35 18.53
C GLN A 204 -4.13 -14.20 17.87
N THR A 205 -3.27 -13.58 17.07
CA THR A 205 -2.20 -14.25 16.34
C THR A 205 -0.92 -14.42 17.16
N GLY A 206 -0.68 -13.58 18.16
CA GLY A 206 0.51 -13.67 19.01
C GLY A 206 0.50 -14.83 19.99
N SER A 207 -0.68 -15.34 20.37
CA SER A 207 -0.79 -16.47 21.32
C SER A 207 -0.59 -17.84 20.69
N VAL A 208 -0.83 -17.97 19.37
CA VAL A 208 -0.68 -19.24 18.65
C VAL A 208 0.76 -19.50 18.24
N ALA A 209 1.52 -18.44 17.96
CA ALA A 209 2.93 -18.55 17.54
C ALA A 209 3.90 -18.85 18.71
N LYS A 210 3.48 -18.64 19.98
CA LYS A 210 4.34 -18.88 21.16
C LYS A 210 4.13 -20.24 21.82
N LYS A 211 3.26 -21.11 21.30
CA LYS A 211 2.96 -22.42 21.90
C LYS A 211 3.51 -23.63 21.13
N GLU A 212 4.32 -23.43 20.13
CA GLU A 212 5.06 -24.45 19.41
C GLU A 212 6.54 -23.99 19.28
#